data_a1edaa556e8a3784df5da588c3a3a902
#
_entry.id   a1edaa556e8a3784df5da588c3a3a902
#
_cell.length_a   1.000
_cell.length_b   1.000
_cell.length_c   1.000
_cell.angle_alpha   90.00
_cell.angle_beta   90.00
_cell.angle_gamma   90.00
#
_symmetry.space_group_name_H-M   'P 1'
#
loop_
_entity.id
_entity.type
_entity.pdbx_description
1 polymer ?
#
loop_
_entity_poly.entity_id
_entity_poly.type
_entity_poly.pdbx_seq_one_letter_code
_entity_poly.pdbx_strand_id
1 'polypeptide(L)'
;MKKSVQPLLPLLLAMTLAGTCGAANAPSCPKTIEVSQKPTVIPDGFHAYVDGNPPTTDLSAAEKVELERIAFSDGPPTEIGWLAPDHDERKYQVFTFNGSKDTPVWLTCGYSNTSIIVSMPLPPEIKSCKVTHDPSIQGYPATGMTCR
;
A
#
# COMPACT_ATOMS: atom_id res chain seq x y z
N MET A 1 21.46 78.93 7.40
CA MET A 1 21.50 77.57 7.98
C MET A 1 20.39 76.77 7.35
N LYS A 2 20.73 75.89 6.33
CA LYS A 2 19.77 75.01 5.64
C LYS A 2 19.91 73.59 6.23
N LYS A 3 18.86 73.07 6.90
CA LYS A 3 18.79 71.73 7.38
C LYS A 3 18.31 70.75 6.24
N SER A 4 19.18 69.88 5.84
CA SER A 4 18.88 68.82 4.89
C SER A 4 18.15 67.66 5.62
N VAL A 5 16.96 67.35 5.15
CA VAL A 5 16.18 66.20 5.64
C VAL A 5 16.37 65.08 4.63
N GLN A 6 17.03 63.97 5.05
CA GLN A 6 17.14 62.76 4.27
C GLN A 6 15.89 61.90 4.48
N PRO A 7 15.29 61.36 3.42
CA PRO A 7 14.20 60.37 3.56
C PRO A 7 14.77 58.97 3.83
N LEU A 8 14.28 58.35 4.90
CA LEU A 8 14.47 56.94 5.22
C LEU A 8 13.66 56.09 4.25
N LEU A 9 14.34 55.27 3.48
CA LEU A 9 13.76 54.25 2.60
C LEU A 9 13.41 52.98 3.43
N PRO A 10 12.17 52.51 3.45
CA PRO A 10 11.87 51.25 4.13
C PRO A 10 12.32 50.07 3.27
N LEU A 11 13.21 49.26 3.84
CA LEU A 11 13.68 47.97 3.27
C LEU A 11 12.56 46.96 3.42
N LEU A 12 11.83 46.67 2.34
CA LEU A 12 10.85 45.57 2.27
C LEU A 12 11.59 44.25 2.21
N LEU A 13 11.60 43.54 3.35
CA LEU A 13 12.10 42.18 3.48
C LEU A 13 11.07 41.21 2.89
N ALA A 14 11.27 40.78 1.63
CA ALA A 14 10.47 39.74 0.98
C ALA A 14 10.84 38.38 1.59
N MET A 15 10.03 37.87 2.52
CA MET A 15 10.10 36.49 2.98
C MET A 15 9.56 35.58 1.89
N THR A 16 10.45 34.91 1.15
CA THR A 16 10.11 33.78 0.28
C THR A 16 9.78 32.57 1.15
N LEU A 17 8.49 32.25 1.30
CA LEU A 17 8.06 30.95 1.80
C LEU A 17 8.46 29.89 0.77
N ALA A 18 9.58 29.24 1.00
CA ALA A 18 9.93 27.99 0.32
C ALA A 18 8.96 26.92 0.83
N GLY A 19 7.85 26.71 0.10
CA GLY A 19 6.97 25.56 0.31
C GLY A 19 7.76 24.28 0.09
N THR A 20 8.04 23.53 1.15
CA THR A 20 8.53 22.15 1.06
C THR A 20 7.45 21.31 0.40
N CYS A 21 7.60 21.08 -0.91
CA CYS A 21 6.82 20.08 -1.62
C CYS A 21 7.21 18.71 -1.01
N GLY A 22 6.45 18.25 -0.02
CA GLY A 22 6.61 16.92 0.54
C GLY A 22 6.40 15.94 -0.61
N ALA A 23 7.44 15.20 -0.97
CA ALA A 23 7.33 14.09 -1.90
C ALA A 23 6.28 13.13 -1.33
N ALA A 24 5.11 13.06 -1.94
CA ALA A 24 4.11 12.06 -1.61
C ALA A 24 4.79 10.70 -1.76
N ASN A 25 4.85 9.93 -0.67
CA ASN A 25 5.44 8.60 -0.72
C ASN A 25 4.71 7.80 -1.80
N ALA A 26 5.48 7.21 -2.73
CA ALA A 26 4.91 6.36 -3.77
C ALA A 26 4.10 5.23 -3.10
N PRO A 27 2.91 4.89 -3.64
CA PRO A 27 2.07 3.85 -3.06
C PRO A 27 2.84 2.53 -3.03
N SER A 28 2.75 1.83 -1.90
CA SER A 28 3.40 0.54 -1.71
C SER A 28 2.61 -0.33 -0.74
N CYS A 29 2.67 -1.65 -0.94
CA CYS A 29 2.12 -2.59 0.02
C CYS A 29 3.00 -2.67 1.28
N PRO A 30 2.39 -2.64 2.48
CA PRO A 30 3.11 -3.01 3.70
C PRO A 30 3.70 -4.42 3.58
N LYS A 31 4.95 -4.60 3.99
CA LYS A 31 5.60 -5.93 3.95
C LYS A 31 4.92 -6.93 4.87
N THR A 32 4.38 -6.45 5.97
CA THR A 32 3.69 -7.26 6.97
C THR A 32 2.50 -6.49 7.53
N ILE A 33 1.48 -7.21 7.95
CA ILE A 33 0.38 -6.71 8.78
C ILE A 33 0.17 -7.64 9.97
N GLU A 34 -0.49 -7.15 11.00
CA GLU A 34 -0.94 -7.96 12.13
C GLU A 34 -2.41 -8.30 11.94
N VAL A 35 -2.76 -9.57 12.06
CA VAL A 35 -4.14 -10.06 11.93
C VAL A 35 -4.52 -10.89 13.15
N SER A 36 -5.79 -10.78 13.57
CA SER A 36 -6.38 -11.67 14.56
C SER A 36 -7.52 -12.43 13.89
N GLN A 37 -7.43 -13.77 13.86
CA GLN A 37 -8.39 -14.64 13.21
C GLN A 37 -9.01 -15.57 14.25
N LYS A 38 -10.35 -15.61 14.30
CA LYS A 38 -11.10 -16.46 15.23
C LYS A 38 -12.12 -17.29 14.47
N PRO A 39 -12.29 -18.59 14.79
CA PRO A 39 -13.40 -19.35 14.26
C PRO A 39 -14.73 -18.74 14.75
N THR A 40 -15.70 -18.57 13.86
CA THR A 40 -17.03 -18.09 14.19
C THR A 40 -17.91 -19.17 14.82
N VAL A 41 -17.64 -20.44 14.48
CA VAL A 41 -18.32 -21.62 15.00
C VAL A 41 -17.28 -22.69 15.28
N ILE A 42 -17.37 -23.32 16.44
CA ILE A 42 -16.59 -24.50 16.81
C ILE A 42 -17.59 -25.63 16.97
N PRO A 43 -17.48 -26.75 16.22
CA PRO A 43 -18.38 -27.89 16.34
C PRO A 43 -18.33 -28.51 17.74
N ASP A 44 -19.43 -29.14 18.14
CA ASP A 44 -19.51 -29.81 19.46
C ASP A 44 -18.40 -30.87 19.62
N GLY A 45 -17.73 -30.84 20.77
CA GLY A 45 -16.64 -31.75 21.10
C GLY A 45 -15.26 -31.35 20.57
N PHE A 46 -15.17 -30.22 19.81
CA PHE A 46 -13.90 -29.66 19.36
C PHE A 46 -13.51 -28.43 20.20
N HIS A 47 -12.23 -28.12 20.21
CA HIS A 47 -11.67 -26.92 20.84
C HIS A 47 -10.75 -26.22 19.85
N ALA A 48 -10.75 -24.88 19.85
CA ALA A 48 -9.86 -24.09 19.01
C ALA A 48 -8.59 -23.72 19.78
N TYR A 49 -7.46 -23.80 19.09
CA TYR A 49 -6.16 -23.41 19.60
C TYR A 49 -5.45 -22.59 18.53
N VAL A 50 -4.60 -21.66 18.96
CA VAL A 50 -3.57 -21.10 18.09
C VAL A 50 -2.43 -22.08 18.04
N ASP A 51 -2.03 -22.48 16.83
CA ASP A 51 -0.89 -23.36 16.61
C ASP A 51 0.40 -22.66 17.06
N GLY A 52 1.23 -23.35 17.80
CA GLY A 52 2.45 -22.83 18.38
C GLY A 52 3.16 -23.88 19.23
N ASN A 53 4.25 -23.52 19.86
CA ASN A 53 5.00 -24.42 20.75
C ASN A 53 5.23 -23.78 22.14
N PRO A 54 4.37 -24.05 23.14
CA PRO A 54 3.16 -24.89 23.10
C PRO A 54 1.96 -24.17 22.44
N PRO A 55 0.94 -24.92 21.96
CA PRO A 55 -0.32 -24.32 21.50
C PRO A 55 -1.03 -23.55 22.63
N THR A 56 -1.75 -22.47 22.26
CA THR A 56 -2.48 -21.63 23.21
C THR A 56 -3.97 -21.55 22.90
N THR A 57 -4.80 -21.39 23.92
CA THR A 57 -6.23 -21.10 23.79
C THR A 57 -6.52 -19.59 23.61
N ASP A 58 -5.49 -18.74 23.70
CA ASP A 58 -5.64 -17.30 23.48
C ASP A 58 -5.76 -16.99 21.98
N LEU A 59 -6.98 -17.06 21.48
CA LEU A 59 -7.34 -16.72 20.09
C LEU A 59 -7.34 -15.21 19.82
N SER A 60 -7.00 -14.37 20.79
CA SER A 60 -6.91 -12.91 20.61
C SER A 60 -5.54 -12.45 20.15
N ALA A 61 -4.53 -13.33 20.22
CA ALA A 61 -3.18 -13.01 19.77
C ALA A 61 -3.19 -12.60 18.30
N ALA A 62 -2.59 -11.45 18.01
CA ALA A 62 -2.35 -11.02 16.64
C ALA A 62 -1.20 -11.82 16.06
N GLU A 63 -1.39 -12.32 14.84
CA GLU A 63 -0.37 -13.00 14.06
C GLU A 63 0.20 -12.03 13.02
N LYS A 64 1.52 -11.98 12.92
CA LYS A 64 2.21 -11.22 11.89
C LYS A 64 2.27 -12.03 10.61
N VAL A 65 1.61 -11.53 9.57
CA VAL A 65 1.56 -12.17 8.25
C VAL A 65 2.34 -11.35 7.23
N GLU A 66 2.97 -12.02 6.27
CA GLU A 66 3.85 -11.41 5.29
C GLU A 66 3.16 -11.21 3.94
N LEU A 67 3.59 -10.17 3.22
CA LEU A 67 3.11 -9.87 1.89
C LEU A 67 3.37 -11.05 0.95
N GLU A 68 2.31 -11.51 0.29
CA GLU A 68 2.36 -12.62 -0.68
C GLU A 68 1.95 -12.17 -2.07
N ARG A 69 0.94 -11.30 -2.19
CA ARG A 69 0.36 -10.92 -3.47
C ARG A 69 0.12 -9.41 -3.56
N ILE A 70 0.41 -8.86 -4.73
CA ILE A 70 0.03 -7.51 -5.14
C ILE A 70 -0.85 -7.64 -6.39
N ALA A 71 -2.01 -7.01 -6.36
CA ALA A 71 -2.97 -7.02 -7.47
C ALA A 71 -3.55 -5.62 -7.67
N PHE A 72 -4.16 -5.40 -8.82
CA PHE A 72 -4.84 -4.15 -9.15
C PHE A 72 -6.26 -4.45 -9.64
N SER A 73 -7.18 -3.53 -9.39
CA SER A 73 -8.57 -3.65 -9.83
C SER A 73 -9.09 -2.32 -10.35
N ASP A 74 -10.07 -2.42 -11.26
CA ASP A 74 -10.85 -1.29 -11.74
C ASP A 74 -12.05 -1.09 -10.80
N GLY A 75 -11.83 -0.29 -9.76
CA GLY A 75 -12.75 -0.12 -8.64
C GLY A 75 -12.31 -0.84 -7.34
N PRO A 76 -13.06 -0.62 -6.25
CA PRO A 76 -12.76 -1.21 -4.94
C PRO A 76 -12.84 -2.75 -4.99
N PRO A 77 -12.13 -3.48 -4.10
CA PRO A 77 -12.09 -4.95 -4.12
C PRO A 77 -13.44 -5.66 -3.92
N THR A 78 -14.45 -4.93 -3.46
CA THR A 78 -15.83 -5.43 -3.35
C THR A 78 -16.54 -5.50 -4.71
N GLU A 79 -15.99 -4.85 -5.71
CA GLU A 79 -16.45 -4.88 -7.11
C GLU A 79 -15.49 -5.76 -7.91
N ILE A 80 -16.03 -6.66 -8.73
CA ILE A 80 -15.20 -7.60 -9.48
C ILE A 80 -14.62 -6.90 -10.71
N GLY A 81 -13.31 -6.68 -10.73
CA GLY A 81 -12.63 -5.99 -11.84
C GLY A 81 -11.11 -6.10 -11.76
N TRP A 82 -10.59 -7.33 -11.49
CA TRP A 82 -9.14 -7.56 -11.44
C TRP A 82 -8.49 -7.29 -12.79
N LEU A 83 -7.44 -6.49 -12.77
CA LEU A 83 -6.65 -6.18 -13.96
C LEU A 83 -5.63 -7.30 -14.22
N ALA A 84 -5.54 -7.73 -15.46
CA ALA A 84 -4.48 -8.60 -15.91
C ALA A 84 -3.20 -7.77 -16.16
N PRO A 85 -2.00 -8.33 -15.90
CA PRO A 85 -0.76 -7.68 -16.27
C PRO A 85 -0.58 -7.63 -17.79
N ASP A 86 0.03 -6.54 -18.29
CA ASP A 86 0.46 -6.44 -19.69
C ASP A 86 1.64 -7.35 -20.01
N HIS A 87 2.51 -7.55 -18.98
CA HIS A 87 3.62 -8.51 -19.02
C HIS A 87 3.60 -9.33 -17.75
N ASP A 88 3.68 -10.65 -17.90
CA ASP A 88 3.66 -11.63 -16.81
C ASP A 88 4.86 -12.58 -16.94
N GLU A 89 5.85 -12.36 -16.10
CA GLU A 89 7.05 -13.18 -15.98
C GLU A 89 7.25 -13.65 -14.54
N ARG A 90 7.97 -14.77 -14.35
CA ARG A 90 8.25 -15.30 -13.00
C ARG A 90 8.86 -14.30 -12.03
N LYS A 91 9.65 -13.33 -12.55
CA LYS A 91 10.36 -12.35 -11.71
C LYS A 91 9.61 -11.06 -11.53
N TYR A 92 8.69 -10.74 -12.44
CA TYR A 92 7.94 -9.50 -12.38
C TYR A 92 6.67 -9.52 -13.22
N GLN A 93 5.74 -8.67 -12.86
CA GLN A 93 4.56 -8.33 -13.64
C GLN A 93 4.54 -6.82 -13.89
N VAL A 94 4.03 -6.40 -15.05
CA VAL A 94 3.87 -4.99 -15.41
C VAL A 94 2.41 -4.73 -15.69
N PHE A 95 1.89 -3.68 -15.11
CA PHE A 95 0.53 -3.20 -15.28
C PHE A 95 0.55 -1.77 -15.79
N THR A 96 -0.32 -1.44 -16.75
CA THR A 96 -0.54 -0.08 -17.27
C THR A 96 -1.98 0.34 -16.95
N PHE A 97 -2.19 1.58 -16.55
CA PHE A 97 -3.47 2.06 -16.05
C PHE A 97 -3.99 3.27 -16.82
N ASN A 98 -5.30 3.29 -17.00
CA ASN A 98 -6.05 4.42 -17.56
C ASN A 98 -7.00 5.05 -16.53
N GLY A 99 -6.76 4.82 -15.23
CA GLY A 99 -7.57 5.35 -14.15
C GLY A 99 -7.62 6.88 -14.12
N SER A 100 -8.72 7.42 -13.61
CA SER A 100 -8.97 8.84 -13.40
C SER A 100 -9.32 9.12 -11.93
N LYS A 101 -9.61 10.37 -11.57
CA LYS A 101 -10.10 10.71 -10.23
C LYS A 101 -11.47 10.11 -9.92
N ASP A 102 -12.33 10.00 -10.94
CA ASP A 102 -13.69 9.50 -10.80
C ASP A 102 -13.75 7.97 -10.86
N THR A 103 -12.77 7.35 -11.54
CA THR A 103 -12.62 5.90 -11.68
C THR A 103 -11.19 5.49 -11.34
N PRO A 104 -10.80 5.52 -10.06
CA PRO A 104 -9.44 5.19 -9.66
C PRO A 104 -9.17 3.68 -9.80
N VAL A 105 -7.95 3.35 -10.23
CA VAL A 105 -7.43 1.99 -10.06
C VAL A 105 -7.11 1.76 -8.59
N TRP A 106 -7.41 0.57 -8.10
CA TRP A 106 -7.12 0.19 -6.72
C TRP A 106 -5.94 -0.77 -6.64
N LEU A 107 -5.04 -0.49 -5.71
CA LEU A 107 -3.98 -1.39 -5.27
C LEU A 107 -4.53 -2.30 -4.18
N THR A 108 -4.28 -3.60 -4.29
CA THR A 108 -4.64 -4.60 -3.28
C THR A 108 -3.43 -5.43 -2.89
N CYS A 109 -3.19 -5.52 -1.59
CA CYS A 109 -2.12 -6.30 -0.98
C CYS A 109 -2.72 -7.51 -0.28
N GLY A 110 -2.34 -8.71 -0.68
CA GLY A 110 -2.71 -9.97 -0.05
C GLY A 110 -1.54 -10.54 0.74
N TYR A 111 -1.84 -11.24 1.82
CA TYR A 111 -0.86 -11.75 2.78
C TYR A 111 -0.98 -13.25 2.94
N SER A 112 0.14 -13.89 3.31
CA SER A 112 0.19 -15.32 3.58
C SER A 112 -0.68 -15.70 4.79
N ASN A 113 -1.20 -16.92 4.78
CA ASN A 113 -1.94 -17.52 5.90
C ASN A 113 -3.18 -16.74 6.39
N THR A 114 -3.69 -15.81 5.58
CA THR A 114 -4.92 -15.07 5.88
C THR A 114 -5.71 -14.79 4.62
N SER A 115 -7.03 -14.63 4.74
CA SER A 115 -7.90 -14.08 3.70
C SER A 115 -8.08 -12.56 3.79
N ILE A 116 -7.42 -11.92 4.77
CA ILE A 116 -7.44 -10.46 4.90
C ILE A 116 -6.58 -9.83 3.81
N ILE A 117 -7.14 -8.84 3.15
CA ILE A 117 -6.45 -7.99 2.20
C ILE A 117 -6.51 -6.53 2.67
N VAL A 118 -5.52 -5.73 2.32
CA VAL A 118 -5.60 -4.28 2.47
C VAL A 118 -5.53 -3.63 1.09
N SER A 119 -6.29 -2.55 0.90
CA SER A 119 -6.46 -1.94 -0.40
C SER A 119 -6.54 -0.42 -0.30
N MET A 120 -6.10 0.26 -1.35
CA MET A 120 -6.20 1.73 -1.47
C MET A 120 -6.34 2.16 -2.93
N PRO A 121 -7.03 3.26 -3.21
CA PRO A 121 -7.03 3.83 -4.54
C PRO A 121 -5.64 4.36 -4.89
N LEU A 122 -5.20 4.13 -6.12
CA LEU A 122 -3.97 4.72 -6.65
C LEU A 122 -4.20 6.20 -7.00
N PRO A 123 -3.22 7.07 -6.74
CA PRO A 123 -3.22 8.41 -7.28
C PRO A 123 -3.38 8.41 -8.81
N PRO A 124 -4.18 9.31 -9.40
CA PRO A 124 -4.50 9.30 -10.83
C PRO A 124 -3.31 9.58 -11.75
N GLU A 125 -2.24 10.15 -11.21
CA GLU A 125 -0.96 10.36 -11.90
C GLU A 125 -0.17 9.07 -12.11
N ILE A 126 -0.41 8.01 -11.35
CA ILE A 126 0.23 6.72 -11.52
C ILE A 126 -0.33 6.04 -12.77
N LYS A 127 0.54 5.80 -13.75
CA LYS A 127 0.17 5.22 -15.05
C LYS A 127 0.66 3.80 -15.25
N SER A 128 1.64 3.37 -14.47
CA SER A 128 2.10 1.98 -14.51
C SER A 128 2.75 1.57 -13.20
N CYS A 129 2.66 0.27 -12.89
CA CYS A 129 3.38 -0.35 -11.79
C CYS A 129 4.07 -1.63 -12.26
N LYS A 130 5.28 -1.86 -11.75
CA LYS A 130 6.02 -3.10 -11.88
C LYS A 130 6.03 -3.79 -10.52
N VAL A 131 5.42 -4.96 -10.43
CA VAL A 131 5.48 -5.84 -9.26
C VAL A 131 6.66 -6.80 -9.43
N THR A 132 7.46 -6.97 -8.40
CA THR A 132 8.59 -7.92 -8.38
C THR A 132 8.24 -9.13 -7.53
N HIS A 133 8.71 -10.31 -7.93
CA HIS A 133 8.45 -11.60 -7.30
C HIS A 133 9.76 -12.30 -6.94
N ASP A 134 9.70 -13.18 -5.94
CA ASP A 134 10.78 -14.13 -5.67
C ASP A 134 10.58 -15.40 -6.46
N PRO A 135 11.36 -15.63 -7.53
CA PRO A 135 11.19 -16.82 -8.37
C PRO A 135 11.75 -18.12 -7.73
N SER A 136 12.43 -18.02 -6.59
CA SER A 136 13.00 -19.16 -5.87
C SER A 136 11.98 -19.84 -4.95
N ILE A 137 10.89 -19.14 -4.61
CA ILE A 137 9.83 -19.63 -3.74
C ILE A 137 8.65 -20.09 -4.60
N GLN A 138 8.08 -21.26 -4.26
CA GLN A 138 6.87 -21.74 -4.93
C GLN A 138 5.73 -20.75 -4.73
N GLY A 139 4.98 -20.47 -5.81
CA GLY A 139 3.92 -19.46 -5.81
C GLY A 139 4.40 -18.04 -6.15
N TYR A 140 5.72 -17.81 -6.23
CA TYR A 140 6.34 -16.54 -6.61
C TYR A 140 5.78 -15.34 -5.82
N PRO A 141 5.94 -15.32 -4.47
CA PRO A 141 5.40 -14.25 -3.65
C PRO A 141 5.94 -12.88 -4.11
N ALA A 142 5.10 -11.88 -3.99
CA ALA A 142 5.48 -10.50 -4.29
C ALA A 142 6.50 -9.99 -3.27
N THR A 143 7.59 -9.42 -3.74
CA THR A 143 8.66 -8.84 -2.89
C THR A 143 8.59 -7.32 -2.82
N GLY A 144 7.83 -6.71 -3.72
CA GLY A 144 7.61 -5.27 -3.74
C GLY A 144 7.07 -4.78 -5.07
N MET A 145 6.93 -3.47 -5.18
CA MET A 145 6.52 -2.81 -6.41
C MET A 145 7.15 -1.45 -6.58
N THR A 146 7.17 -0.98 -7.83
CA THR A 146 7.59 0.36 -8.21
C THR A 146 6.57 0.91 -9.19
N CYS A 147 6.03 2.11 -8.91
CA CYS A 147 5.03 2.79 -9.75
C CYS A 147 5.57 4.11 -10.31
N ARG A 148 5.01 4.53 -11.46
CA ARG A 148 5.36 5.79 -12.15
C ARG A 148 4.18 6.36 -12.92
#